data_dc35152f6c29fe0acf82b208f186b3cb
#
_entry.id   dc35152f6c29fe0acf82b208f186b3cb
#
_cell.length_a   1.000
_cell.length_b   1.000
_cell.length_c   1.000
_cell.angle_alpha   90.00
_cell.angle_beta   90.00
_cell.angle_gamma   90.00
#
_symmetry.space_group_name_H-M   'P 1'
#
loop_
_entity.id
_entity.type
_entity.pdbx_description
1 polymer ?
#
loop_
_entity_poly.entity_id
_entity_poly.type
_entity_poly.pdbx_seq_one_letter_code
_entity_poly.pdbx_strand_id
1 'polypeptide(L)'
;PEEWGWVVREGAKILNKNHWFPAATLIIGWPDETPDDVQHTIDMMGDFRAFDFRGLVAPLLYQDFSEKNSMHFGNLNEAQFTLFWKCWENNLRVINDIIPIILRNKTYGPPMKIFMYGLIKAGTWAIMRYLRGLCKDLFNGRMPDEIMDKYARSRSVNAPAYTK
;
A
#
# COMPACT_ATOMS: atom_id res chain seq x y z
N PRO A 1 -3.93 -1.56 20.54
CA PRO A 1 -3.98 -1.41 19.07
C PRO A 1 -3.67 0.01 18.62
N GLU A 2 -4.27 1.05 19.25
CA GLU A 2 -4.05 2.46 18.89
C GLU A 2 -2.61 2.93 19.07
N GLU A 3 -1.91 2.47 20.11
CA GLU A 3 -0.50 2.76 20.35
C GLU A 3 0.41 2.23 19.24
N TRP A 4 0.10 1.08 18.65
CA TRP A 4 0.92 0.47 17.62
C TRP A 4 0.93 1.31 16.33
N GLY A 5 -0.21 1.81 15.90
CA GLY A 5 -0.31 2.70 14.74
C GLY A 5 0.51 3.98 14.93
N TRP A 6 0.53 4.54 16.14
CA TRP A 6 1.38 5.68 16.48
C TRP A 6 2.87 5.34 16.42
N VAL A 7 3.29 4.20 17.00
CA VAL A 7 4.70 3.75 16.98
C VAL A 7 5.19 3.58 15.54
N VAL A 8 4.40 2.96 14.68
CA VAL A 8 4.76 2.77 13.26
C VAL A 8 4.91 4.11 12.54
N ARG A 9 3.99 5.05 12.76
CA ARG A 9 4.05 6.39 12.15
C ARG A 9 5.28 7.17 12.60
N GLU A 10 5.55 7.22 13.90
CA GLU A 10 6.72 7.94 14.42
C GLU A 10 8.03 7.27 13.98
N GLY A 11 8.09 5.95 13.97
CA GLY A 11 9.22 5.19 13.41
C GLY A 11 9.48 5.55 11.94
N ALA A 12 8.43 5.59 11.13
CA ALA A 12 8.52 5.95 9.72
C ALA A 12 9.02 7.39 9.51
N LYS A 13 8.58 8.36 10.33
CA LYS A 13 9.09 9.75 10.32
C LYS A 13 10.57 9.83 10.69
N ILE A 14 11.01 9.06 11.69
CA ILE A 14 12.41 8.99 12.10
C ILE A 14 13.28 8.43 10.96
N LEU A 15 12.83 7.37 10.30
CA LEU A 15 13.54 6.77 9.17
C LEU A 15 13.64 7.75 8.00
N ASN A 16 12.56 8.46 7.66
CA ASN A 16 12.57 9.52 6.64
C ASN A 16 13.56 10.63 6.97
N LYS A 17 13.55 11.15 8.22
CA LYS A 17 14.43 12.21 8.67
C LYS A 17 15.91 11.84 8.56
N ASN A 18 16.23 10.57 8.77
CA ASN A 18 17.60 10.07 8.69
C ASN A 18 17.97 9.53 7.29
N HIS A 19 17.16 9.80 6.28
CA HIS A 19 17.38 9.42 4.89
C HIS A 19 17.52 7.89 4.68
N TRP A 20 16.91 7.10 5.52
CA TRP A 20 16.84 5.66 5.35
C TRP A 20 15.77 5.32 4.31
N PHE A 21 15.98 4.20 3.62
CA PHE A 21 15.04 3.62 2.68
C PHE A 21 14.53 2.29 3.23
N PRO A 22 13.55 2.31 4.14
CA PRO A 22 13.05 1.10 4.76
C PRO A 22 12.17 0.29 3.81
N ALA A 23 12.08 -1.01 4.07
CA ALA A 23 11.05 -1.88 3.54
C ALA A 23 10.25 -2.44 4.73
N ALA A 24 8.97 -2.18 4.76
CA ALA A 24 8.04 -2.74 5.73
C ALA A 24 7.24 -3.87 5.09
N THR A 25 6.93 -4.91 5.84
CA THR A 25 5.96 -5.94 5.44
C THR A 25 4.64 -5.68 6.14
N LEU A 26 3.55 -5.87 5.42
CA LEU A 26 2.19 -5.77 5.94
C LEU A 26 1.45 -7.06 5.62
N ILE A 27 1.03 -7.79 6.65
CA ILE A 27 0.24 -9.01 6.50
C ILE A 27 -1.24 -8.63 6.40
N ILE A 28 -1.93 -9.13 5.40
CA ILE A 28 -3.36 -8.89 5.11
C ILE A 28 -4.10 -10.21 5.21
N GLY A 29 -5.25 -10.20 5.88
CA GLY A 29 -6.11 -11.37 6.03
C GLY A 29 -5.72 -12.25 7.21
N TRP A 30 -5.20 -11.65 8.29
CA TRP A 30 -5.04 -12.36 9.56
C TRP A 30 -6.38 -12.93 10.05
N PRO A 31 -6.45 -14.14 10.64
CA PRO A 31 -7.71 -14.81 10.96
C PRO A 31 -8.71 -13.98 11.78
N ASP A 32 -8.22 -13.16 12.70
CA ASP A 32 -9.06 -12.32 13.56
C ASP A 32 -9.11 -10.85 13.10
N GLU A 33 -8.65 -10.55 11.87
CA GLU A 33 -8.63 -9.21 11.31
C GLU A 33 -10.05 -8.69 11.09
N THR A 34 -10.41 -7.61 11.77
CA THR A 34 -11.70 -6.95 11.62
C THR A 34 -11.68 -5.90 10.50
N PRO A 35 -12.84 -5.52 9.93
CA PRO A 35 -12.90 -4.42 8.97
C PRO A 35 -12.37 -3.09 9.52
N ASP A 36 -12.46 -2.87 10.83
CA ASP A 36 -11.93 -1.66 11.49
C ASP A 36 -10.40 -1.69 11.56
N ASP A 37 -9.79 -2.85 11.80
CA ASP A 37 -8.32 -3.00 11.76
C ASP A 37 -7.77 -2.69 10.37
N VAL A 38 -8.43 -3.21 9.34
CA VAL A 38 -8.09 -2.91 7.95
C VAL A 38 -8.20 -1.42 7.67
N GLN A 39 -9.29 -0.77 8.12
CA GLN A 39 -9.50 0.65 7.92
C GLN A 39 -8.44 1.50 8.64
N HIS A 40 -8.10 1.18 9.89
CA HIS A 40 -7.02 1.85 10.61
C HIS A 40 -5.67 1.75 9.86
N THR A 41 -5.42 0.62 9.24
CA THR A 41 -4.20 0.42 8.43
C THR A 41 -4.24 1.24 7.13
N ILE A 42 -5.40 1.35 6.48
CA ILE A 42 -5.60 2.23 5.31
C ILE A 42 -5.37 3.69 5.68
N ASP A 43 -5.91 4.12 6.83
CA ASP A 43 -5.72 5.49 7.33
C ASP A 43 -4.23 5.77 7.60
N MET A 44 -3.51 4.81 8.20
CA MET A 44 -2.05 4.89 8.39
C MET A 44 -1.30 5.01 7.05
N MET A 45 -1.71 4.30 6.00
CA MET A 45 -1.13 4.47 4.65
C MET A 45 -1.41 5.87 4.09
N GLY A 46 -2.55 6.48 4.42
CA GLY A 46 -2.84 7.88 4.13
C GLY A 46 -1.86 8.83 4.81
N ASP A 47 -1.55 8.59 6.08
CA ASP A 47 -0.54 9.36 6.82
C ASP A 47 0.86 9.23 6.21
N PHE A 48 1.26 8.03 5.76
CA PHE A 48 2.52 7.81 5.05
C PHE A 48 2.65 8.71 3.81
N ARG A 49 1.55 8.90 3.10
CA ARG A 49 1.50 9.81 1.97
C ARG A 49 1.62 11.28 2.41
N ALA A 50 0.97 11.66 3.51
CA ALA A 50 0.94 13.04 4.01
C ALA A 50 2.32 13.56 4.44
N PHE A 51 3.19 12.70 5.02
CA PHE A 51 4.55 13.08 5.39
C PHE A 51 5.65 12.57 4.42
N ASP A 52 5.25 12.18 3.20
CA ASP A 52 6.15 11.71 2.14
C ASP A 52 7.07 10.55 2.57
N PHE A 53 6.47 9.49 3.10
CA PHE A 53 7.22 8.29 3.47
C PHE A 53 7.96 7.68 2.26
N ARG A 54 9.28 7.53 2.39
CA ARG A 54 10.18 7.07 1.32
C ARG A 54 10.56 5.61 1.44
N GLY A 55 9.72 4.80 2.04
CA GLY A 55 9.90 3.36 2.16
C GLY A 55 8.94 2.57 1.29
N LEU A 56 9.29 1.31 1.03
CA LEU A 56 8.39 0.35 0.41
C LEU A 56 7.52 -0.32 1.46
N VAL A 57 6.29 -0.66 1.09
CA VAL A 57 5.38 -1.47 1.91
C VAL A 57 5.00 -2.70 1.10
N ALA A 58 5.54 -3.86 1.47
CA ALA A 58 5.25 -5.13 0.81
C ALA A 58 3.99 -5.76 1.41
N PRO A 59 2.85 -5.77 0.70
CA PRO A 59 1.66 -6.45 1.15
C PRO A 59 1.83 -7.96 0.97
N LEU A 60 1.72 -8.70 2.06
CA LEU A 60 1.77 -10.16 2.09
C LEU A 60 0.40 -10.69 2.48
N LEU A 61 -0.10 -11.67 1.77
CA LEU A 61 -1.32 -12.38 2.18
C LEU A 61 -0.95 -13.37 3.29
N TYR A 62 -1.80 -13.43 4.32
CA TYR A 62 -1.61 -14.37 5.41
C TYR A 62 -1.53 -15.81 4.90
N GLN A 63 -0.52 -16.56 5.34
CA GLN A 63 -0.35 -17.96 5.02
C GLN A 63 -0.34 -18.78 6.32
N ASP A 64 -1.27 -19.73 6.40
CA ASP A 64 -1.32 -20.69 7.49
C ASP A 64 -0.47 -21.93 7.15
N PHE A 65 0.31 -22.43 8.11
CA PHE A 65 1.07 -23.66 7.93
C PHE A 65 0.19 -24.89 7.64
N SER A 66 -1.08 -24.85 8.08
CA SER A 66 -2.07 -25.91 7.80
C SER A 66 -2.79 -25.78 6.44
N GLU A 67 -2.52 -24.72 5.69
CA GLU A 67 -3.17 -24.32 4.44
C GLU A 67 -4.69 -24.04 4.54
N LYS A 68 -5.34 -24.46 5.64
CA LYS A 68 -6.81 -24.34 5.79
C LYS A 68 -7.32 -22.90 5.88
N ASN A 69 -6.53 -22.01 6.47
CA ASN A 69 -6.90 -20.60 6.70
C ASN A 69 -6.04 -19.63 5.89
N SER A 70 -5.28 -20.15 4.91
CA SER A 70 -4.44 -19.29 4.07
C SER A 70 -5.28 -18.36 3.21
N MET A 71 -4.90 -17.08 3.20
CA MET A 71 -5.55 -16.06 2.40
C MET A 71 -5.07 -16.14 0.94
N HIS A 72 -5.99 -16.08 0.01
CA HIS A 72 -5.74 -16.00 -1.43
C HIS A 72 -6.40 -14.75 -2.01
N PHE A 73 -5.93 -14.28 -3.16
CA PHE A 73 -6.51 -13.10 -3.81
C PHE A 73 -8.03 -13.21 -4.01
N GLY A 74 -8.54 -14.40 -4.35
CA GLY A 74 -9.98 -14.63 -4.53
C GLY A 74 -10.81 -14.49 -3.24
N ASN A 75 -10.18 -14.51 -2.06
CA ASN A 75 -10.84 -14.44 -0.77
C ASN A 75 -10.75 -13.03 -0.14
N LEU A 76 -10.03 -12.10 -0.78
CA LEU A 76 -9.93 -10.72 -0.29
C LEU A 76 -11.30 -10.04 -0.35
N ASN A 77 -11.69 -9.43 0.77
CA ASN A 77 -12.82 -8.50 0.76
C ASN A 77 -12.42 -7.13 0.18
N GLU A 78 -13.42 -6.26 -0.05
CA GLU A 78 -13.20 -4.94 -0.64
C GLU A 78 -12.19 -4.09 0.17
N ALA A 79 -12.25 -4.12 1.50
CA ALA A 79 -11.34 -3.34 2.35
C ALA A 79 -9.90 -3.88 2.27
N GLN A 80 -9.71 -5.20 2.38
CA GLN A 80 -8.41 -5.85 2.28
C GLN A 80 -7.75 -5.61 0.91
N PHE A 81 -8.54 -5.68 -0.17
CA PHE A 81 -8.04 -5.37 -1.50
C PHE A 81 -7.66 -3.89 -1.63
N THR A 82 -8.45 -2.99 -1.05
CA THR A 82 -8.11 -1.56 -1.01
C THR A 82 -6.79 -1.33 -0.29
N LEU A 83 -6.58 -1.98 0.85
CA LEU A 83 -5.31 -1.91 1.59
C LEU A 83 -4.14 -2.43 0.73
N PHE A 84 -4.31 -3.58 0.07
CA PHE A 84 -3.33 -4.13 -0.87
C PHE A 84 -2.99 -3.13 -1.99
N TRP A 85 -4.01 -2.48 -2.57
CA TRP A 85 -3.84 -1.45 -3.58
C TRP A 85 -3.07 -0.24 -3.06
N LYS A 86 -3.41 0.26 -1.86
CA LYS A 86 -2.74 1.42 -1.24
C LYS A 86 -1.26 1.15 -0.98
N CYS A 87 -0.88 -0.06 -0.61
CA CYS A 87 0.53 -0.45 -0.52
C CYS A 87 1.23 -0.29 -1.88
N TRP A 88 0.62 -0.78 -2.95
CA TRP A 88 1.18 -0.65 -4.29
C TRP A 88 1.20 0.78 -4.81
N GLU A 89 0.20 1.60 -4.53
CA GLU A 89 0.24 3.04 -4.83
C GLU A 89 1.44 3.71 -4.18
N ASN A 90 1.67 3.45 -2.88
CA ASN A 90 2.86 3.96 -2.19
C ASN A 90 4.14 3.49 -2.88
N ASN A 91 4.26 2.20 -3.14
CA ASN A 91 5.46 1.61 -3.73
C ASN A 91 5.76 2.18 -5.12
N LEU A 92 4.74 2.33 -5.96
CA LEU A 92 4.89 2.90 -7.30
C LEU A 92 5.27 4.38 -7.26
N ARG A 93 4.72 5.15 -6.30
CA ARG A 93 5.14 6.53 -6.06
C ARG A 93 6.63 6.59 -5.71
N VAL A 94 7.04 5.84 -4.69
CA VAL A 94 8.43 5.81 -4.20
C VAL A 94 9.39 5.34 -5.29
N ILE A 95 9.03 4.31 -6.07
CA ILE A 95 9.83 3.83 -7.20
C ILE A 95 9.99 4.93 -8.26
N ASN A 96 8.95 5.69 -8.57
CA ASN A 96 9.04 6.81 -9.52
C ASN A 96 9.91 7.95 -8.99
N ASP A 97 9.93 8.21 -7.68
CA ASP A 97 10.77 9.22 -7.04
C ASP A 97 12.26 8.88 -7.08
N ILE A 98 12.60 7.59 -7.22
CA ILE A 98 13.98 7.13 -7.41
C ILE A 98 14.50 7.46 -8.82
N ILE A 99 13.65 7.59 -9.83
CA ILE A 99 14.06 7.85 -11.22
C ILE A 99 14.97 9.09 -11.35
N PRO A 100 14.63 10.28 -10.82
CA PRO A 100 15.49 11.44 -10.88
C PRO A 100 16.86 11.23 -10.22
N ILE A 101 16.91 10.43 -9.15
CA ILE A 101 18.14 10.09 -8.44
C ILE A 101 19.06 9.27 -9.35
N ILE A 102 18.51 8.24 -10.01
CA ILE A 102 19.23 7.41 -10.97
C ILE A 102 19.76 8.25 -12.13
N LEU A 103 18.92 9.11 -12.70
CA LEU A 103 19.30 9.94 -13.84
C LEU A 103 20.39 10.96 -13.50
N ARG A 104 20.42 11.48 -12.26
CA ARG A 104 21.44 12.40 -11.77
C ARG A 104 22.74 11.72 -11.34
N ASN A 105 22.71 10.42 -11.06
CA ASN A 105 23.88 9.69 -10.58
C ASN A 105 24.97 9.65 -11.66
N LYS A 106 26.16 10.16 -11.31
CA LYS A 106 27.32 10.24 -12.24
C LYS A 106 28.00 8.89 -12.47
N THR A 107 27.78 7.92 -11.58
CA THR A 107 28.38 6.57 -11.69
C THR A 107 27.81 5.79 -12.88
N TYR A 108 26.57 6.08 -13.27
CA TYR A 108 25.92 5.39 -14.38
C TYR A 108 26.10 6.15 -15.69
N GLY A 109 26.65 5.47 -16.71
CA GLY A 109 26.71 5.99 -18.06
C GLY A 109 25.33 6.08 -18.73
N PRO A 110 25.20 6.85 -19.84
CA PRO A 110 23.92 7.06 -20.52
C PRO A 110 23.16 5.77 -20.87
N PRO A 111 23.80 4.71 -21.40
CA PRO A 111 23.11 3.46 -21.73
C PRO A 111 22.46 2.80 -20.50
N MET A 112 23.19 2.79 -19.36
CA MET A 112 22.67 2.21 -18.12
C MET A 112 21.47 3.00 -17.59
N LYS A 113 21.50 4.33 -17.65
CA LYS A 113 20.37 5.20 -17.24
C LYS A 113 19.13 4.95 -18.08
N ILE A 114 19.27 4.84 -19.38
CA ILE A 114 18.18 4.53 -20.31
C ILE A 114 17.59 3.15 -19.98
N PHE A 115 18.45 2.16 -19.80
CA PHE A 115 18.04 0.80 -19.45
C PHE A 115 17.25 0.77 -18.12
N MET A 116 17.78 1.37 -17.05
CA MET A 116 17.11 1.42 -15.74
C MET A 116 15.79 2.17 -15.80
N TYR A 117 15.74 3.30 -16.49
CA TYR A 117 14.50 4.05 -16.71
C TYR A 117 13.45 3.19 -17.42
N GLY A 118 13.84 2.53 -18.52
CA GLY A 118 12.95 1.64 -19.28
C GLY A 118 12.45 0.47 -18.42
N LEU A 119 13.33 -0.15 -17.63
CA LEU A 119 12.96 -1.25 -16.73
C LEU A 119 11.95 -0.81 -15.67
N ILE A 120 12.18 0.34 -15.02
CA ILE A 120 11.27 0.88 -14.02
C ILE A 120 9.90 1.18 -14.64
N LYS A 121 9.86 1.83 -15.81
CA LYS A 121 8.59 2.17 -16.48
C LYS A 121 7.84 0.93 -16.94
N ALA A 122 8.54 -0.05 -17.51
CA ALA A 122 7.93 -1.33 -17.90
C ALA A 122 7.39 -2.10 -16.69
N GLY A 123 8.17 -2.18 -15.60
CA GLY A 123 7.73 -2.79 -14.35
C GLY A 123 6.50 -2.10 -13.75
N THR A 124 6.53 -0.77 -13.67
CA THR A 124 5.37 0.02 -13.21
C THR A 124 4.13 -0.26 -14.05
N TRP A 125 4.28 -0.26 -15.37
CA TRP A 125 3.17 -0.55 -16.28
C TRP A 125 2.63 -1.98 -16.09
N ALA A 126 3.51 -2.97 -15.97
CA ALA A 126 3.12 -4.37 -15.76
C ALA A 126 2.35 -4.55 -14.43
N ILE A 127 2.84 -3.95 -13.35
CA ILE A 127 2.17 -3.98 -12.04
C ILE A 127 0.79 -3.33 -12.13
N MET A 128 0.67 -2.13 -12.71
CA MET A 128 -0.62 -1.45 -12.85
C MET A 128 -1.60 -2.22 -13.73
N ARG A 129 -1.10 -2.87 -14.78
CA ARG A 129 -1.93 -3.74 -15.63
C ARG A 129 -2.45 -4.94 -14.84
N TYR A 130 -1.58 -5.59 -14.05
CA TYR A 130 -1.95 -6.71 -13.18
C TYR A 130 -2.99 -6.30 -12.14
N LEU A 131 -2.77 -5.21 -11.41
CA LEU A 131 -3.70 -4.70 -10.41
C LEU A 131 -5.08 -4.36 -10.99
N ARG A 132 -5.13 -3.75 -12.17
CA ARG A 132 -6.39 -3.48 -12.88
C ARG A 132 -7.09 -4.77 -13.32
N GLY A 133 -6.32 -5.79 -13.70
CA GLY A 133 -6.87 -7.13 -13.97
C GLY A 133 -7.57 -7.69 -12.74
N LEU A 134 -6.90 -7.65 -11.57
CA LEU A 134 -7.49 -8.08 -10.31
C LEU A 134 -8.77 -7.30 -9.96
N CYS A 135 -8.80 -5.98 -10.15
CA CYS A 135 -10.02 -5.18 -9.95
C CYS A 135 -11.18 -5.67 -10.83
N LYS A 136 -10.89 -5.98 -12.10
CA LYS A 136 -11.90 -6.46 -13.03
C LYS A 136 -12.45 -7.81 -12.61
N ASP A 137 -11.57 -8.73 -12.20
CA ASP A 137 -11.94 -10.11 -11.90
C ASP A 137 -12.64 -10.23 -10.54
N LEU A 138 -12.18 -9.51 -9.52
CA LEU A 138 -12.68 -9.63 -8.15
C LEU A 138 -13.84 -8.65 -7.86
N PHE A 139 -13.85 -7.47 -8.44
CA PHE A 139 -14.78 -6.38 -8.07
C PHE A 139 -15.53 -5.78 -9.25
N ASN A 140 -15.70 -6.51 -10.34
CA ASN A 140 -16.41 -6.06 -11.54
C ASN A 140 -15.88 -4.73 -12.09
N GLY A 141 -14.57 -4.52 -12.01
CA GLY A 141 -13.90 -3.31 -12.50
C GLY A 141 -14.01 -2.09 -11.59
N ARG A 142 -14.64 -2.20 -10.42
CA ARG A 142 -14.67 -1.07 -9.46
C ARG A 142 -13.27 -0.79 -8.94
N MET A 143 -12.87 0.47 -9.01
CA MET A 143 -11.57 0.91 -8.51
C MET A 143 -11.60 1.11 -6.99
N PRO A 144 -10.46 0.96 -6.28
CA PRO A 144 -10.39 1.11 -4.83
C PRO A 144 -10.91 2.46 -4.30
N ASP A 145 -10.74 3.55 -5.04
CA ASP A 145 -11.27 4.86 -4.63
C ASP A 145 -12.80 4.88 -4.60
N GLU A 146 -13.47 4.21 -5.55
CA GLU A 146 -14.94 4.06 -5.56
C GLU A 146 -15.42 3.16 -4.41
N ILE A 147 -14.61 2.14 -4.07
CA ILE A 147 -14.86 1.26 -2.92
C ILE A 147 -14.75 2.07 -1.64
N MET A 148 -13.70 2.88 -1.48
CA MET A 148 -13.47 3.72 -0.30
C MET A 148 -14.57 4.76 -0.09
N ASP A 149 -15.04 5.41 -1.15
CA ASP A 149 -16.16 6.35 -1.07
C ASP A 149 -17.44 5.70 -0.49
N LYS A 150 -17.69 4.44 -0.82
CA LYS A 150 -18.79 3.68 -0.26
C LYS A 150 -18.63 3.46 1.26
N TYR A 151 -17.42 3.08 1.72
CA TYR A 151 -17.12 2.89 3.13
C TYR A 151 -17.17 4.21 3.93
N ALA A 152 -16.59 5.28 3.38
CA ALA A 152 -16.64 6.60 4.02
C ALA A 152 -18.07 7.09 4.24
N ARG A 153 -18.96 6.89 3.27
CA ARG A 153 -20.39 7.23 3.39
C ARG A 153 -21.12 6.37 4.41
N SER A 154 -20.84 5.08 4.49
CA SER A 154 -21.45 4.20 5.49
C SER A 154 -21.03 4.54 6.93
N ARG A 155 -19.77 4.96 7.13
CA ARG A 155 -19.28 5.43 8.44
C ARG A 155 -19.91 6.75 8.88
N SER A 156 -20.12 7.70 7.97
CA SER A 156 -20.74 8.99 8.30
C SER A 156 -22.19 8.85 8.80
N VAL A 157 -22.87 7.77 8.42
CA VAL A 157 -24.24 7.45 8.86
C VAL A 157 -24.24 6.78 10.24
N ASN A 158 -23.18 6.05 10.60
CA ASN A 158 -23.10 5.24 11.83
C ASN A 158 -22.10 5.79 12.88
N ALA A 159 -21.49 6.96 12.65
CA ALA A 159 -20.56 7.54 13.60
C ALA A 159 -21.32 7.95 14.88
N PRO A 160 -21.01 7.36 16.06
CA PRO A 160 -21.53 7.89 17.31
C PRO A 160 -21.04 9.32 17.46
N ALA A 161 -21.94 10.24 17.79
CA ALA A 161 -21.59 11.61 18.11
C ALA A 161 -20.66 11.59 19.34
N TYR A 162 -19.35 11.66 19.13
CA TYR A 162 -18.42 11.94 20.21
C TYR A 162 -18.64 13.38 20.63
N THR A 163 -19.45 13.56 21.66
CA THR A 163 -19.50 14.81 22.41
C THR A 163 -18.13 15.06 23.01
N LYS A 164 -17.60 16.25 22.70
CA LYS A 164 -16.36 16.81 23.25
C LYS A 164 -16.42 16.94 24.77
#